data_fb80ddbc35656a779c79b69957421690
#
_entry.id   fb80ddbc35656a779c79b69957421690
#
_cell.length_a   1.000
_cell.length_b   1.000
_cell.length_c   1.000
_cell.angle_alpha   90.00
_cell.angle_beta   90.00
_cell.angle_gamma   90.00
#
_symmetry.space_group_name_H-M   'P 1'
#
loop_
_entity.id
_entity.type
_entity.pdbx_description
1 polymer ?
#
loop_
_entity_poly.entity_id
_entity_poly.type
_entity_poly.pdbx_seq_one_letter_code
_entity_poly.pdbx_strand_id
1 'polypeptide(L)'
;MLKSLKLDWYIVGSLIPILVLSLLTMNSFTGEGNYAERQLVWIGVSFVAFVLLSFIDFRFLRRTYVIVALYMFSAISLLSLFAVGYVSKGAKSWLNFGLFSVQPADFVKLVLILLLAKYFSRRHVQIAHIRHIIVSGVYAGILFLLVALQPDFGSAITIFSIWLGMVLISGISKKHLALVFTIGVIAFAGLWNFGFKEYQKHRIMNFINPLADIRGSGYNAYQAMITVGSGEIVGKGIGYGTQSRLKFLPEYETDFIFAAFAEEWGFVGVIILFILYIIIIGRIIVWASRGETNFETLYAMGLAIFFMVHLTINIGMNIGVMPVTGIPVPFMSYGGSHLLTEFIGLGILMGMIKYSRATHREVIKNEFLGV
;
A
#
# COMPACT_ATOMS: atom_id res chain seq x y z
N MET A 1 0.10 -31.50 11.25
CA MET A 1 -0.68 -30.27 11.39
C MET A 1 -0.19 -29.13 10.49
N LEU A 2 1.10 -28.83 10.36
CA LEU A 2 1.65 -27.76 9.50
C LEU A 2 1.50 -28.01 7.97
N LYS A 3 1.43 -29.25 7.50
CA LYS A 3 1.20 -29.59 6.07
C LYS A 3 -0.22 -29.26 5.57
N SER A 4 -1.18 -29.00 6.45
CA SER A 4 -2.56 -28.58 6.10
C SER A 4 -2.68 -27.03 5.94
N LEU A 5 -1.78 -26.27 6.52
CA LEU A 5 -1.61 -24.83 6.29
C LEU A 5 -0.94 -24.65 4.92
N LYS A 6 -1.73 -24.53 3.85
CA LYS A 6 -1.22 -24.23 2.50
C LYS A 6 -0.83 -22.75 2.35
N LEU A 7 -0.14 -22.19 3.36
CA LEU A 7 0.48 -20.88 3.28
C LEU A 7 1.67 -20.93 2.33
N ASP A 8 1.91 -19.84 1.64
CA ASP A 8 3.13 -19.67 0.85
C ASP A 8 4.30 -19.34 1.79
N TRP A 9 5.15 -20.33 2.04
CA TRP A 9 6.29 -20.19 2.94
C TRP A 9 7.35 -19.19 2.46
N TYR A 10 7.40 -18.89 1.16
CA TYR A 10 8.29 -17.84 0.64
C TYR A 10 7.80 -16.45 1.06
N ILE A 11 6.47 -16.22 1.02
CA ILE A 11 5.88 -14.95 1.51
C ILE A 11 6.10 -14.83 3.02
N VAL A 12 5.73 -15.86 3.79
CA VAL A 12 5.87 -15.83 5.26
C VAL A 12 7.35 -15.71 5.66
N GLY A 13 8.24 -16.49 5.02
CA GLY A 13 9.67 -16.45 5.28
C GLY A 13 10.35 -15.13 4.95
N SER A 14 9.78 -14.33 4.02
CA SER A 14 10.26 -12.99 3.71
C SER A 14 9.61 -11.91 4.58
N LEU A 15 8.36 -12.11 5.01
CA LEU A 15 7.68 -11.19 5.93
C LEU A 15 8.33 -11.15 7.31
N ILE A 16 8.66 -12.32 7.87
CA ILE A 16 9.24 -12.40 9.22
C ILE A 16 10.52 -11.55 9.35
N PRO A 17 11.52 -11.66 8.46
CA PRO A 17 12.69 -10.77 8.54
C PRO A 17 12.35 -9.29 8.43
N ILE A 18 11.41 -8.88 7.55
CA ILE A 18 11.00 -7.46 7.44
C ILE A 18 10.40 -6.97 8.76
N LEU A 19 9.53 -7.75 9.38
CA LEU A 19 8.92 -7.42 10.67
C LEU A 19 9.95 -7.35 11.79
N VAL A 20 10.93 -8.26 11.80
CA VAL A 20 12.04 -8.24 12.75
C VAL A 20 12.91 -7.00 12.55
N LEU A 21 13.26 -6.66 11.32
CA LEU A 21 14.01 -5.45 10.99
C LEU A 21 13.24 -4.19 11.40
N SER A 22 11.93 -4.14 11.16
CA SER A 22 11.04 -3.07 11.64
C SER A 22 11.13 -2.90 13.16
N LEU A 23 10.97 -3.99 13.92
CA LEU A 23 11.01 -3.96 15.38
C LEU A 23 12.40 -3.56 15.91
N LEU A 24 13.48 -4.06 15.30
CA LEU A 24 14.85 -3.71 15.70
C LEU A 24 15.12 -2.22 15.48
N THR A 25 14.74 -1.69 14.31
CA THR A 25 14.90 -0.26 14.01
C THR A 25 14.02 0.60 14.93
N MET A 26 12.77 0.20 15.22
CA MET A 26 11.91 0.94 16.17
C MET A 26 12.41 0.88 17.60
N ASN A 27 13.00 -0.24 18.02
CA ASN A 27 13.56 -0.39 19.37
C ASN A 27 14.85 0.41 19.57
N SER A 28 15.53 0.80 18.48
CA SER A 28 16.72 1.66 18.53
C SER A 28 16.39 3.13 18.85
N PHE A 29 15.13 3.53 18.69
CA PHE A 29 14.69 4.90 18.93
C PHE A 29 14.64 5.21 20.44
N THR A 30 15.41 6.19 20.87
CA THR A 30 15.39 6.69 22.24
C THR A 30 14.24 7.70 22.42
N GLY A 31 13.06 7.25 22.77
CA GLY A 31 11.91 8.13 22.99
C GLY A 31 10.88 7.54 23.95
N GLU A 32 9.99 8.39 24.48
CA GLU A 32 8.90 7.99 25.39
C GLU A 32 7.78 7.16 24.71
N GLY A 33 7.83 7.00 23.38
CA GLY A 33 6.87 6.20 22.63
C GLY A 33 7.29 4.74 22.61
N ASN A 34 6.51 3.85 23.22
CA ASN A 34 6.70 2.39 23.14
C ASN A 34 6.30 1.87 21.72
N TYR A 35 6.94 2.45 20.68
CA TYR A 35 6.60 2.14 19.28
C TYR A 35 6.80 0.66 18.96
N ALA A 36 7.93 0.08 19.37
CA ALA A 36 8.23 -1.34 19.15
C ALA A 36 7.22 -2.26 19.85
N GLU A 37 6.84 -1.98 21.10
CA GLU A 37 5.85 -2.77 21.84
C GLU A 37 4.46 -2.69 21.18
N ARG A 38 4.01 -1.48 20.83
CA ARG A 38 2.74 -1.28 20.15
C ARG A 38 2.74 -1.93 18.77
N GLN A 39 3.84 -1.83 18.03
CA GLN A 39 3.99 -2.49 16.72
C GLN A 39 3.94 -4.00 16.87
N LEU A 40 4.58 -4.58 17.90
CA LEU A 40 4.53 -6.01 18.18
C LEU A 40 3.08 -6.50 18.41
N VAL A 41 2.27 -5.74 19.15
CA VAL A 41 0.84 -6.04 19.32
C VAL A 41 0.11 -6.04 17.99
N TRP A 42 0.34 -5.02 17.16
CA TRP A 42 -0.29 -4.93 15.84
C TRP A 42 0.18 -6.05 14.90
N ILE A 43 1.45 -6.43 14.95
CA ILE A 43 1.98 -7.60 14.22
C ILE A 43 1.21 -8.86 14.63
N GLY A 44 1.02 -9.08 15.93
CA GLY A 44 0.27 -10.23 16.44
C GLY A 44 -1.18 -10.25 15.95
N VAL A 45 -1.90 -9.13 16.09
CA VAL A 45 -3.29 -9.00 15.62
C VAL A 45 -3.39 -9.22 14.11
N SER A 46 -2.50 -8.58 13.34
CA SER A 46 -2.50 -8.66 11.88
C SER A 46 -2.14 -10.06 11.38
N PHE A 47 -1.20 -10.73 12.04
CA PHE A 47 -0.82 -12.11 11.70
C PHE A 47 -1.96 -13.09 12.01
N VAL A 48 -2.66 -12.93 13.13
CA VAL A 48 -3.87 -13.71 13.44
C VAL A 48 -4.93 -13.48 12.37
N ALA A 49 -5.20 -12.23 11.98
CA ALA A 49 -6.14 -11.91 10.90
C ALA A 49 -5.73 -12.57 9.58
N PHE A 50 -4.45 -12.52 9.20
CA PHE A 50 -3.91 -13.19 8.02
C PHE A 50 -4.17 -14.69 8.02
N VAL A 51 -3.86 -15.35 9.14
CA VAL A 51 -4.08 -16.80 9.28
C VAL A 51 -5.56 -17.13 9.19
N LEU A 52 -6.43 -16.43 9.94
CA LEU A 52 -7.87 -16.67 9.90
C LEU A 52 -8.44 -16.48 8.49
N LEU A 53 -8.09 -15.39 7.81
CA LEU A 53 -8.55 -15.11 6.46
C LEU A 53 -8.03 -16.14 5.44
N SER A 54 -6.85 -16.70 5.63
CA SER A 54 -6.33 -17.75 4.76
C SER A 54 -7.16 -19.05 4.77
N PHE A 55 -8.06 -19.23 5.75
CA PHE A 55 -8.98 -20.36 5.85
C PHE A 55 -10.37 -20.05 5.27
N ILE A 56 -10.66 -18.81 4.91
CA ILE A 56 -11.96 -18.42 4.38
C ILE A 56 -12.01 -18.65 2.86
N ASP A 57 -13.15 -19.15 2.40
CA ASP A 57 -13.47 -19.26 0.97
C ASP A 57 -13.97 -17.91 0.44
N PHE A 58 -13.16 -17.24 -0.34
CA PHE A 58 -13.48 -15.92 -0.89
C PHE A 58 -14.26 -15.95 -2.21
N ARG A 59 -14.81 -17.09 -2.64
CA ARG A 59 -15.66 -17.14 -3.86
C ARG A 59 -16.88 -16.22 -3.78
N PHE A 60 -17.36 -15.92 -2.57
CA PHE A 60 -18.46 -14.96 -2.38
C PHE A 60 -18.10 -13.52 -2.82
N LEU A 61 -16.81 -13.12 -2.82
CA LEU A 61 -16.37 -11.84 -3.34
C LEU A 61 -16.55 -11.71 -4.86
N ARG A 62 -16.81 -12.83 -5.57
CA ARG A 62 -17.17 -12.78 -6.99
C ARG A 62 -18.62 -12.32 -7.21
N ARG A 63 -19.46 -12.25 -6.16
CA ARG A 63 -20.85 -11.79 -6.24
C ARG A 63 -20.90 -10.27 -6.31
N THR A 64 -21.66 -9.73 -7.29
CA THR A 64 -21.70 -8.29 -7.53
C THR A 64 -22.22 -7.50 -6.35
N TYR A 65 -23.26 -7.99 -5.66
CA TYR A 65 -23.85 -7.31 -4.51
C TYR A 65 -22.86 -7.17 -3.34
N VAL A 66 -21.97 -8.14 -3.13
CA VAL A 66 -20.93 -8.08 -2.08
C VAL A 66 -19.95 -6.96 -2.38
N ILE A 67 -19.44 -6.88 -3.63
CA ILE A 67 -18.49 -5.83 -4.02
C ILE A 67 -19.15 -4.45 -3.95
N VAL A 68 -20.40 -4.33 -4.38
CA VAL A 68 -21.15 -3.05 -4.28
C VAL A 68 -21.35 -2.67 -2.82
N ALA A 69 -21.70 -3.60 -1.95
CA ALA A 69 -21.85 -3.34 -0.51
C ALA A 69 -20.52 -2.88 0.12
N LEU A 70 -19.40 -3.54 -0.20
CA LEU A 70 -18.06 -3.14 0.28
C LEU A 70 -17.68 -1.75 -0.24
N TYR A 71 -17.96 -1.46 -1.50
CA TYR A 71 -17.69 -0.15 -2.09
C TYR A 71 -18.52 0.96 -1.44
N MET A 72 -19.82 0.73 -1.24
CA MET A 72 -20.69 1.69 -0.56
C MET A 72 -20.28 1.90 0.90
N PHE A 73 -19.94 0.82 1.61
CA PHE A 73 -19.39 0.93 2.96
C PHE A 73 -18.09 1.76 3.00
N SER A 74 -17.20 1.54 2.05
CA SER A 74 -15.96 2.32 1.90
C SER A 74 -16.25 3.80 1.64
N ALA A 75 -17.16 4.12 0.72
CA ALA A 75 -17.55 5.50 0.43
C ALA A 75 -18.20 6.18 1.66
N ILE A 76 -19.10 5.48 2.35
CA ILE A 76 -19.75 5.98 3.58
C ILE A 76 -18.71 6.20 4.69
N SER A 77 -17.77 5.27 4.88
CA SER A 77 -16.71 5.42 5.88
C SER A 77 -15.80 6.62 5.60
N LEU A 78 -15.48 6.90 4.32
CA LEU A 78 -14.77 8.12 3.94
C LEU A 78 -15.62 9.37 4.18
N LEU A 79 -16.92 9.34 3.84
CA LEU A 79 -17.83 10.46 4.09
C LEU A 79 -17.99 10.76 5.58
N SER A 80 -18.04 9.73 6.44
CA SER A 80 -18.16 9.92 7.89
C SER A 80 -16.98 10.67 8.50
N LEU A 81 -15.81 10.62 7.89
CA LEU A 81 -14.63 11.36 8.35
C LEU A 81 -14.83 12.89 8.31
N PHE A 82 -15.65 13.41 7.41
CA PHE A 82 -15.97 14.84 7.39
C PHE A 82 -16.72 15.30 8.66
N ALA A 83 -17.54 14.39 9.23
CA ALA A 83 -18.28 14.67 10.46
C ALA A 83 -17.46 14.37 11.73
N VAL A 84 -16.96 13.13 11.87
CA VAL A 84 -16.36 12.60 13.11
C VAL A 84 -14.85 12.33 13.02
N GLY A 85 -14.20 12.63 11.90
CA GLY A 85 -12.78 12.39 11.70
C GLY A 85 -11.90 13.22 12.64
N TYR A 86 -10.85 12.61 13.18
CA TYR A 86 -9.80 13.28 13.93
C TYR A 86 -8.75 13.87 12.98
N VAL A 87 -8.32 15.09 13.27
CA VAL A 87 -7.26 15.76 12.50
C VAL A 87 -5.92 15.32 13.02
N SER A 88 -5.16 14.63 12.18
CA SER A 88 -3.77 14.28 12.43
C SER A 88 -2.91 14.82 11.30
N LYS A 89 -1.82 15.51 11.62
CA LYS A 89 -0.87 16.07 10.65
C LYS A 89 -1.51 16.92 9.53
N GLY A 90 -2.62 17.61 9.86
CA GLY A 90 -3.35 18.47 8.94
C GLY A 90 -4.36 17.76 8.03
N ALA A 91 -4.47 16.44 8.10
CA ALA A 91 -5.48 15.65 7.40
C ALA A 91 -6.54 15.11 8.36
N LYS A 92 -7.82 15.19 7.98
CA LYS A 92 -8.95 14.65 8.73
C LYS A 92 -9.27 13.24 8.24
N SER A 93 -8.34 12.29 8.48
CA SER A 93 -8.34 10.96 7.85
C SER A 93 -8.41 9.78 8.83
N TRP A 94 -8.51 10.04 10.13
CA TRP A 94 -8.48 9.01 11.17
C TRP A 94 -9.79 8.92 11.94
N LEU A 95 -10.25 7.69 12.16
CA LEU A 95 -11.29 7.37 13.13
C LEU A 95 -10.63 6.90 14.43
N ASN A 96 -10.90 7.59 15.52
CA ASN A 96 -10.36 7.26 16.84
C ASN A 96 -11.42 6.48 17.65
N PHE A 97 -11.07 5.24 18.04
CA PHE A 97 -11.90 4.39 18.89
C PHE A 97 -11.37 4.30 20.32
N GLY A 98 -10.56 5.25 20.75
CA GLY A 98 -9.96 5.31 22.07
C GLY A 98 -8.70 4.47 22.20
N LEU A 99 -8.80 3.16 22.18
CA LEU A 99 -7.65 2.23 22.27
C LEU A 99 -6.84 2.13 20.97
N PHE A 100 -7.45 2.39 19.83
CA PHE A 100 -6.81 2.31 18.51
C PHE A 100 -7.43 3.30 17.53
N SER A 101 -6.66 3.71 16.55
CA SER A 101 -7.09 4.57 15.45
C SER A 101 -7.05 3.79 14.14
N VAL A 102 -8.06 3.99 13.31
CA VAL A 102 -8.17 3.34 12.00
C VAL A 102 -8.22 4.41 10.93
N GLN A 103 -7.46 4.20 9.86
CA GLN A 103 -7.53 5.03 8.66
C GLN A 103 -8.37 4.31 7.61
N PRO A 104 -9.61 4.73 7.35
CA PRO A 104 -10.48 4.07 6.36
C PRO A 104 -9.86 3.99 4.96
N ALA A 105 -9.06 4.98 4.57
CA ALA A 105 -8.39 5.02 3.28
C ALA A 105 -7.52 3.78 3.00
N ASP A 106 -6.96 3.13 4.03
CA ASP A 106 -6.18 1.91 3.85
C ASP A 106 -7.05 0.75 3.35
N PHE A 107 -8.20 0.50 3.99
CA PHE A 107 -9.13 -0.54 3.55
C PHE A 107 -9.76 -0.23 2.20
N VAL A 108 -10.02 1.04 1.91
CA VAL A 108 -10.56 1.52 0.64
C VAL A 108 -9.68 1.11 -0.54
N LYS A 109 -8.36 1.11 -0.37
CA LYS A 109 -7.41 0.64 -1.40
C LYS A 109 -7.64 -0.83 -1.75
N LEU A 110 -7.85 -1.71 -0.75
CA LEU A 110 -8.16 -3.13 -0.99
C LEU A 110 -9.53 -3.32 -1.66
N VAL A 111 -10.54 -2.58 -1.20
CA VAL A 111 -11.88 -2.64 -1.81
C VAL A 111 -11.84 -2.17 -3.27
N LEU A 112 -11.05 -1.13 -3.57
CA LEU A 112 -10.82 -0.69 -4.95
C LEU A 112 -10.20 -1.81 -5.80
N ILE A 113 -9.17 -2.51 -5.29
CA ILE A 113 -8.55 -3.64 -5.98
C ILE A 113 -9.59 -4.74 -6.27
N LEU A 114 -10.41 -5.10 -5.28
CA LEU A 114 -11.49 -6.10 -5.44
C LEU A 114 -12.51 -5.67 -6.50
N LEU A 115 -12.95 -4.41 -6.46
CA LEU A 115 -13.90 -3.86 -7.40
C LEU A 115 -13.35 -3.86 -8.83
N LEU A 116 -12.12 -3.37 -9.02
CA LEU A 116 -11.47 -3.32 -10.32
C LEU A 116 -11.19 -4.74 -10.85
N ALA A 117 -10.74 -5.66 -10.00
CA ALA A 117 -10.55 -7.07 -10.36
C ALA A 117 -11.85 -7.69 -10.85
N LYS A 118 -12.98 -7.42 -10.16
CA LYS A 118 -14.30 -7.87 -10.58
C LYS A 118 -14.75 -7.22 -11.87
N TYR A 119 -14.52 -5.92 -12.01
CA TYR A 119 -14.95 -5.16 -13.19
C TYR A 119 -14.23 -5.65 -14.45
N PHE A 120 -12.89 -5.78 -14.38
CA PHE A 120 -12.07 -6.20 -15.52
C PHE A 120 -12.16 -7.71 -15.82
N SER A 121 -12.34 -8.57 -14.80
CA SER A 121 -12.44 -10.02 -15.01
C SER A 121 -13.57 -10.45 -15.94
N ARG A 122 -14.62 -9.66 -16.03
CA ARG A 122 -15.78 -9.93 -16.90
C ARG A 122 -15.63 -9.35 -18.32
N ARG A 123 -14.60 -8.54 -18.57
CA ARG A 123 -14.53 -7.70 -19.78
C ARG A 123 -13.18 -7.76 -20.50
N HIS A 124 -12.36 -8.79 -20.23
CA HIS A 124 -10.99 -8.91 -20.73
C HIS A 124 -10.89 -8.84 -22.28
N VAL A 125 -11.91 -9.23 -23.02
CA VAL A 125 -11.95 -9.11 -24.50
C VAL A 125 -12.34 -7.70 -24.96
N GLN A 126 -13.00 -6.90 -24.13
CA GLN A 126 -13.55 -5.59 -24.46
C GLN A 126 -12.80 -4.40 -23.83
N ILE A 127 -11.73 -4.67 -23.08
CA ILE A 127 -10.99 -3.63 -22.31
C ILE A 127 -10.38 -2.54 -23.22
N ALA A 128 -10.15 -2.86 -24.49
CA ALA A 128 -9.69 -1.89 -25.47
C ALA A 128 -10.69 -0.71 -25.71
N HIS A 129 -11.96 -0.83 -25.29
CA HIS A 129 -12.93 0.25 -25.43
C HIS A 129 -12.78 1.30 -24.32
N ILE A 130 -12.72 2.57 -24.73
CA ILE A 130 -12.60 3.72 -23.82
C ILE A 130 -13.68 3.78 -22.74
N ARG A 131 -14.87 3.28 -23.02
CA ARG A 131 -15.99 3.20 -22.06
C ARG A 131 -15.58 2.51 -20.75
N HIS A 132 -14.78 1.44 -20.83
CA HIS A 132 -14.39 0.69 -19.63
C HIS A 132 -13.34 1.43 -18.80
N ILE A 133 -12.51 2.23 -19.44
CA ILE A 133 -11.56 3.12 -18.75
C ILE A 133 -12.32 4.20 -18.01
N ILE A 134 -13.30 4.85 -18.68
CA ILE A 134 -14.13 5.89 -18.06
C ILE A 134 -14.90 5.34 -16.86
N VAL A 135 -15.60 4.21 -17.00
CA VAL A 135 -16.41 3.65 -15.93
C VAL A 135 -15.55 3.22 -14.74
N SER A 136 -14.41 2.53 -14.98
CA SER A 136 -13.49 2.18 -13.90
C SER A 136 -12.84 3.41 -13.26
N GLY A 137 -12.56 4.44 -14.09
CA GLY A 137 -12.07 5.73 -13.65
C GLY A 137 -13.06 6.50 -12.78
N VAL A 138 -14.35 6.42 -13.07
CA VAL A 138 -15.41 7.01 -12.21
C VAL A 138 -15.43 6.33 -10.84
N TYR A 139 -15.36 4.99 -10.78
CA TYR A 139 -15.32 4.28 -9.49
C TYR A 139 -14.09 4.66 -8.69
N ALA A 140 -12.90 4.67 -9.29
CA ALA A 140 -11.68 5.08 -8.61
C ALA A 140 -11.69 6.58 -8.28
N GLY A 141 -12.23 7.40 -9.19
CA GLY A 141 -12.31 8.85 -9.07
C GLY A 141 -13.18 9.32 -7.90
N ILE A 142 -14.30 8.64 -7.62
CA ILE A 142 -15.13 8.96 -6.44
C ILE A 142 -14.31 8.76 -5.14
N LEU A 143 -13.62 7.62 -5.00
CA LEU A 143 -12.80 7.34 -3.82
C LEU A 143 -11.60 8.30 -3.74
N PHE A 144 -10.95 8.56 -4.88
CA PHE A 144 -9.86 9.53 -5.00
C PHE A 144 -10.30 10.92 -4.52
N LEU A 145 -11.43 11.43 -5.02
CA LEU A 145 -11.94 12.75 -4.65
C LEU A 145 -12.30 12.83 -3.17
N LEU A 146 -12.95 11.80 -2.62
CA LEU A 146 -13.28 11.77 -1.19
C LEU A 146 -12.03 11.86 -0.33
N VAL A 147 -10.96 11.13 -0.67
CA VAL A 147 -9.70 11.14 0.06
C VAL A 147 -8.93 12.46 -0.17
N ALA A 148 -8.92 12.99 -1.40
CA ALA A 148 -8.27 14.25 -1.73
C ALA A 148 -8.90 15.45 -0.99
N LEU A 149 -10.24 15.42 -0.79
CA LEU A 149 -10.96 16.44 -0.01
C LEU A 149 -10.66 16.36 1.50
N GLN A 150 -10.13 15.24 2.00
CA GLN A 150 -9.66 15.06 3.39
C GLN A 150 -8.21 15.50 3.61
N PRO A 151 -7.62 16.28 2.75
CA PRO A 151 -6.20 16.59 2.46
C PRO A 151 -5.20 15.43 2.63
N ASP A 152 -5.62 14.18 2.35
CA ASP A 152 -4.74 13.02 2.33
C ASP A 152 -4.22 12.75 0.90
N PHE A 153 -3.22 13.53 0.51
CA PHE A 153 -2.66 13.48 -0.83
C PHE A 153 -1.95 12.15 -1.12
N GLY A 154 -1.30 11.57 -0.11
CA GLY A 154 -0.60 10.30 -0.25
C GLY A 154 -1.54 9.15 -0.60
N SER A 155 -2.61 8.96 0.18
CA SER A 155 -3.61 7.93 -0.10
C SER A 155 -4.34 8.17 -1.43
N ALA A 156 -4.60 9.44 -1.81
CA ALA A 156 -5.21 9.78 -3.10
C ALA A 156 -4.32 9.35 -4.28
N ILE A 157 -3.04 9.68 -4.26
CA ILE A 157 -2.07 9.23 -5.28
C ILE A 157 -2.01 7.70 -5.34
N THR A 158 -2.02 7.02 -4.20
CA THR A 158 -2.01 5.54 -4.16
C THR A 158 -3.25 4.96 -4.84
N ILE A 159 -4.46 5.49 -4.56
CA ILE A 159 -5.72 5.09 -5.21
C ILE A 159 -5.62 5.26 -6.73
N PHE A 160 -5.15 6.42 -7.19
CA PHE A 160 -4.94 6.68 -8.62
C PHE A 160 -3.93 5.71 -9.24
N SER A 161 -2.81 5.46 -8.58
CA SER A 161 -1.75 4.57 -9.06
C SER A 161 -2.20 3.11 -9.13
N ILE A 162 -3.01 2.63 -8.16
CA ILE A 162 -3.63 1.31 -8.20
C ILE A 162 -4.56 1.21 -9.41
N TRP A 163 -5.45 2.18 -9.62
CA TRP A 163 -6.36 2.18 -10.77
C TRP A 163 -5.58 2.18 -12.08
N LEU A 164 -4.60 3.07 -12.23
CA LEU A 164 -3.78 3.16 -13.45
C LEU A 164 -3.02 1.86 -13.71
N GLY A 165 -2.39 1.28 -12.70
CA GLY A 165 -1.66 0.03 -12.80
C GLY A 165 -2.57 -1.14 -13.21
N MET A 166 -3.77 -1.24 -12.63
CA MET A 166 -4.75 -2.26 -13.01
C MET A 166 -5.29 -2.08 -14.43
N VAL A 167 -5.49 -0.84 -14.88
CA VAL A 167 -5.87 -0.52 -16.27
C VAL A 167 -4.76 -0.92 -17.24
N LEU A 168 -3.50 -0.64 -16.91
CA LEU A 168 -2.33 -1.03 -17.72
C LEU A 168 -2.22 -2.53 -17.90
N ILE A 169 -2.34 -3.30 -16.81
CA ILE A 169 -2.26 -4.78 -16.84
C ILE A 169 -3.45 -5.38 -17.58
N SER A 170 -4.61 -4.72 -17.52
CA SER A 170 -5.81 -5.21 -18.20
C SER A 170 -5.77 -5.08 -19.72
N GLY A 171 -4.75 -4.42 -20.30
CA GLY A 171 -4.55 -4.37 -21.76
C GLY A 171 -5.15 -3.13 -22.44
N ILE A 172 -4.98 -1.96 -21.84
CA ILE A 172 -5.37 -0.67 -22.45
C ILE A 172 -4.64 -0.43 -23.78
N SER A 173 -5.34 0.14 -24.78
CA SER A 173 -4.69 0.57 -26.02
C SER A 173 -3.76 1.78 -25.78
N LYS A 174 -2.65 1.87 -26.54
CA LYS A 174 -1.70 2.98 -26.44
C LYS A 174 -2.36 4.35 -26.66
N LYS A 175 -3.37 4.43 -27.53
CA LYS A 175 -4.15 5.67 -27.78
C LYS A 175 -4.92 6.12 -26.55
N HIS A 176 -5.59 5.19 -25.87
CA HIS A 176 -6.34 5.50 -24.66
C HIS A 176 -5.42 5.80 -23.48
N LEU A 177 -4.26 5.15 -23.40
CA LEU A 177 -3.24 5.48 -22.41
C LEU A 177 -2.75 6.93 -22.59
N ALA A 178 -2.44 7.33 -23.83
CA ALA A 178 -2.07 8.71 -24.13
C ALA A 178 -3.18 9.71 -23.74
N LEU A 179 -4.46 9.35 -23.99
CA LEU A 179 -5.60 10.16 -23.59
C LEU A 179 -5.69 10.31 -22.06
N VAL A 180 -5.56 9.20 -21.30
CA VAL A 180 -5.57 9.22 -19.83
C VAL A 180 -4.45 10.12 -19.30
N PHE A 181 -3.25 10.01 -19.89
CA PHE A 181 -2.11 10.85 -19.50
C PHE A 181 -2.38 12.33 -19.82
N THR A 182 -2.91 12.64 -21.01
CA THR A 182 -3.27 14.01 -21.40
C THR A 182 -4.32 14.62 -20.47
N ILE A 183 -5.38 13.86 -20.15
CA ILE A 183 -6.40 14.30 -19.18
C ILE A 183 -5.77 14.52 -17.81
N GLY A 184 -4.87 13.63 -17.36
CA GLY A 184 -4.13 13.76 -16.11
C GLY A 184 -3.31 15.06 -16.04
N VAL A 185 -2.60 15.40 -17.12
CA VAL A 185 -1.82 16.65 -17.21
C VAL A 185 -2.72 17.89 -17.15
N ILE A 186 -3.83 17.88 -17.90
CA ILE A 186 -4.81 18.98 -17.91
C ILE A 186 -5.43 19.12 -16.50
N ALA A 187 -5.84 18.02 -15.89
CA ALA A 187 -6.41 18.03 -14.53
C ALA A 187 -5.37 18.54 -13.50
N PHE A 188 -4.12 18.12 -13.59
CA PHE A 188 -3.05 18.62 -12.72
C PHE A 188 -2.83 20.13 -12.90
N ALA A 189 -2.78 20.61 -14.14
CA ALA A 189 -2.65 22.05 -14.42
C ALA A 189 -3.86 22.85 -13.88
N GLY A 190 -5.07 22.31 -14.00
CA GLY A 190 -6.26 22.91 -13.41
C GLY A 190 -6.21 22.94 -11.89
N LEU A 191 -5.82 21.84 -11.24
CA LEU A 191 -5.66 21.75 -9.79
C LEU A 191 -4.55 22.68 -9.28
N TRP A 192 -3.45 22.82 -10.02
CA TRP A 192 -2.37 23.73 -9.68
C TRP A 192 -2.83 25.18 -9.60
N ASN A 193 -3.65 25.64 -10.54
CA ASN A 193 -4.10 27.02 -10.61
C ASN A 193 -5.27 27.30 -9.67
N PHE A 194 -6.21 26.36 -9.51
CA PHE A 194 -7.50 26.63 -8.87
C PHE A 194 -7.81 25.73 -7.66
N GLY A 195 -7.14 24.57 -7.51
CA GLY A 195 -7.54 23.54 -6.55
C GLY A 195 -6.55 23.34 -5.41
N PHE A 196 -5.25 23.43 -5.65
CA PHE A 196 -4.24 23.13 -4.62
C PHE A 196 -4.13 24.27 -3.60
N LYS A 197 -4.14 23.88 -2.33
CA LYS A 197 -3.81 24.77 -1.20
C LYS A 197 -2.31 25.05 -1.19
N GLU A 198 -1.89 26.16 -0.60
CA GLU A 198 -0.50 26.60 -0.57
C GLU A 198 0.45 25.51 -0.03
N TYR A 199 0.10 24.81 1.05
CA TYR A 199 0.95 23.74 1.59
C TYR A 199 1.17 22.57 0.61
N GLN A 200 0.22 22.28 -0.30
CA GLN A 200 0.36 21.25 -1.33
C GLN A 200 1.31 21.70 -2.43
N LYS A 201 1.19 22.97 -2.83
CA LYS A 201 2.13 23.59 -3.78
C LYS A 201 3.55 23.62 -3.18
N HIS A 202 3.68 23.98 -1.91
CA HIS A 202 4.97 23.97 -1.21
C HIS A 202 5.62 22.58 -1.19
N ARG A 203 4.86 21.50 -1.00
CA ARG A 203 5.42 20.13 -1.09
C ARG A 203 6.00 19.83 -2.46
N ILE A 204 5.35 20.26 -3.54
CA ILE A 204 5.83 20.08 -4.91
C ILE A 204 7.02 20.99 -5.19
N MET A 205 6.98 22.25 -4.77
CA MET A 205 8.08 23.19 -4.94
C MET A 205 9.34 22.77 -4.17
N ASN A 206 9.17 22.28 -2.94
CA ASN A 206 10.27 21.74 -2.15
C ASN A 206 10.88 20.47 -2.73
N PHE A 207 10.09 19.68 -3.46
CA PHE A 207 10.63 18.56 -4.21
C PHE A 207 11.51 19.02 -5.38
N ILE A 208 11.09 20.09 -6.10
CA ILE A 208 11.87 20.63 -7.23
C ILE A 208 13.14 21.35 -6.73
N ASN A 209 13.03 22.08 -5.62
CA ASN A 209 14.14 22.80 -5.01
C ASN A 209 14.14 22.61 -3.48
N PRO A 210 14.69 21.49 -2.97
CA PRO A 210 14.71 21.18 -1.53
C PRO A 210 15.49 22.22 -0.71
N LEU A 211 16.41 22.93 -1.33
CA LEU A 211 17.27 23.91 -0.65
C LEU A 211 16.61 25.28 -0.48
N ALA A 212 15.47 25.54 -1.13
CA ALA A 212 14.79 26.83 -1.04
C ALA A 212 14.23 27.12 0.35
N ASP A 213 13.83 26.08 1.11
CA ASP A 213 13.25 26.22 2.44
C ASP A 213 13.73 25.11 3.40
N ILE A 214 15.04 25.08 3.66
CA ILE A 214 15.68 24.04 4.49
C ILE A 214 15.20 24.07 5.95
N ARG A 215 14.70 25.21 6.45
CA ARG A 215 14.26 25.38 7.84
C ARG A 215 12.75 25.25 8.03
N GLY A 216 11.97 25.18 6.95
CA GLY A 216 10.53 25.08 6.95
C GLY A 216 10.04 23.76 6.34
N SER A 217 9.19 23.86 5.35
CA SER A 217 8.48 22.71 4.76
C SER A 217 9.40 21.74 3.96
N GLY A 218 10.62 22.16 3.57
CA GLY A 218 11.64 21.32 2.95
C GLY A 218 12.51 20.52 3.95
N TYR A 219 12.47 20.86 5.23
CA TYR A 219 13.32 20.27 6.26
C TYR A 219 13.25 18.74 6.28
N ASN A 220 12.04 18.18 6.27
CA ASN A 220 11.83 16.73 6.39
C ASN A 220 12.47 15.95 5.23
N ALA A 221 12.28 16.43 3.98
CA ALA A 221 12.88 15.82 2.79
C ALA A 221 14.40 15.89 2.81
N TYR A 222 14.93 17.07 3.14
CA TYR A 222 16.36 17.29 3.22
C TYR A 222 17.01 16.43 4.31
N GLN A 223 16.39 16.37 5.48
CA GLN A 223 16.87 15.57 6.60
C GLN A 223 16.82 14.06 6.30
N ALA A 224 15.79 13.59 5.60
CA ALA A 224 15.71 12.20 5.16
C ALA A 224 16.85 11.83 4.20
N MET A 225 17.15 12.69 3.22
CA MET A 225 18.26 12.47 2.30
C MET A 225 19.63 12.42 3.01
N ILE A 226 19.86 13.33 3.99
CA ILE A 226 21.07 13.31 4.82
C ILE A 226 21.15 12.00 5.59
N THR A 227 20.04 11.57 6.18
CA THR A 227 19.95 10.35 6.98
C THR A 227 20.29 9.11 6.16
N VAL A 228 19.68 8.96 4.97
CA VAL A 228 19.98 7.87 4.05
C VAL A 228 21.45 7.88 3.64
N GLY A 229 21.98 9.06 3.22
CA GLY A 229 23.37 9.20 2.80
C GLY A 229 24.38 8.90 3.91
N SER A 230 24.03 9.22 5.16
CA SER A 230 24.91 9.00 6.32
C SER A 230 25.09 7.54 6.72
N GLY A 231 24.27 6.63 6.17
CA GLY A 231 24.38 5.18 6.39
C GLY A 231 25.51 4.52 5.59
N GLU A 232 26.01 5.17 4.54
CA GLU A 232 27.11 4.66 3.71
C GLU A 232 26.88 3.20 3.26
N ILE A 233 27.92 2.34 3.23
CA ILE A 233 27.83 0.95 2.77
C ILE A 233 27.32 0.01 3.87
N VAL A 234 27.86 0.08 5.07
CA VAL A 234 27.62 -0.90 6.15
C VAL A 234 26.71 -0.39 7.26
N GLY A 235 26.35 0.89 7.23
CA GLY A 235 25.55 1.54 8.27
C GLY A 235 26.36 1.96 9.49
N LYS A 236 25.74 2.76 10.35
CA LYS A 236 26.33 3.22 11.62
C LYS A 236 26.22 2.15 12.73
N GLY A 237 25.44 1.10 12.49
CA GLY A 237 25.10 0.07 13.48
C GLY A 237 23.74 0.33 14.14
N ILE A 238 23.12 -0.75 14.63
CA ILE A 238 21.79 -0.71 15.25
C ILE A 238 21.88 0.12 16.54
N GLY A 239 21.02 1.13 16.68
CA GLY A 239 21.00 2.04 17.82
C GLY A 239 22.05 3.16 17.79
N TYR A 240 22.86 3.23 16.73
CA TYR A 240 23.85 4.29 16.54
C TYR A 240 23.44 5.31 15.46
N GLY A 241 22.22 5.23 14.94
CA GLY A 241 21.63 6.24 14.05
C GLY A 241 21.51 7.58 14.75
N THR A 242 22.26 8.58 14.30
CA THR A 242 22.30 9.90 14.97
C THR A 242 21.10 10.76 14.62
N GLN A 243 20.57 10.65 13.39
CA GLN A 243 19.49 11.51 12.90
C GLN A 243 18.13 11.13 13.50
N SER A 244 17.85 9.85 13.61
CA SER A 244 16.64 9.33 14.23
C SER A 244 16.70 9.44 15.76
N ARG A 245 17.83 9.03 16.36
CA ARG A 245 18.03 9.01 17.81
C ARG A 245 18.01 10.40 18.44
N LEU A 246 18.60 11.40 17.79
CA LEU A 246 18.63 12.79 18.25
C LEU A 246 17.37 13.58 17.79
N LYS A 247 16.40 12.91 17.16
CA LYS A 247 15.14 13.49 16.66
C LYS A 247 15.32 14.62 15.65
N PHE A 248 16.44 14.62 14.90
CA PHE A 248 16.62 15.52 13.78
C PHE A 248 15.74 15.11 12.58
N LEU A 249 15.49 13.79 12.41
CA LEU A 249 14.56 13.26 11.43
C LEU A 249 13.15 13.20 12.05
N PRO A 250 12.18 14.02 11.60
CA PRO A 250 10.81 13.93 12.07
C PRO A 250 10.14 12.66 11.53
N GLU A 251 9.10 12.14 12.23
CA GLU A 251 8.30 11.02 11.78
C GLU A 251 9.14 9.80 11.35
N TYR A 252 10.28 9.59 12.00
CA TYR A 252 11.21 8.51 11.71
C TYR A 252 10.59 7.12 11.96
N GLU A 253 9.54 7.01 12.74
CA GLU A 253 8.82 5.78 13.02
C GLU A 253 7.76 5.42 11.97
N THR A 254 7.27 6.40 11.20
CA THR A 254 6.20 6.24 10.22
C THR A 254 6.70 6.44 8.80
N ASP A 255 6.79 7.71 8.38
CA ASP A 255 7.02 8.11 7.00
C ASP A 255 8.49 7.96 6.57
N PHE A 256 9.41 8.14 7.52
CA PHE A 256 10.85 8.14 7.27
C PHE A 256 11.60 6.96 7.90
N ILE A 257 10.88 5.87 8.23
CA ILE A 257 11.52 4.67 8.79
C ILE A 257 12.56 4.06 7.85
N PHE A 258 12.36 4.18 6.54
CA PHE A 258 13.33 3.73 5.55
C PHE A 258 14.66 4.51 5.68
N ALA A 259 14.61 5.83 5.90
CA ALA A 259 15.81 6.63 6.11
C ALA A 259 16.54 6.24 7.40
N ALA A 260 15.79 6.07 8.51
CA ALA A 260 16.36 5.60 9.78
C ALA A 260 16.99 4.20 9.65
N PHE A 261 16.32 3.29 8.94
CA PHE A 261 16.84 1.96 8.64
C PHE A 261 18.11 2.03 7.80
N ALA A 262 18.12 2.85 6.74
CA ALA A 262 19.29 3.01 5.88
C ALA A 262 20.49 3.61 6.65
N GLU A 263 20.27 4.51 7.60
CA GLU A 263 21.31 5.04 8.47
C GLU A 263 21.96 3.96 9.33
N GLU A 264 21.16 3.08 9.94
CA GLU A 264 21.65 2.04 10.85
C GLU A 264 22.26 0.84 10.13
N TRP A 265 21.64 0.38 9.04
CA TRP A 265 22.00 -0.86 8.34
C TRP A 265 22.79 -0.63 7.04
N GLY A 266 22.91 0.62 6.58
CA GLY A 266 23.63 1.00 5.38
C GLY A 266 23.02 0.43 4.10
N PHE A 267 23.78 0.58 3.02
CA PHE A 267 23.39 0.11 1.70
C PHE A 267 23.20 -1.41 1.63
N VAL A 268 24.02 -2.18 2.37
CA VAL A 268 23.90 -3.65 2.45
C VAL A 268 22.55 -4.05 3.04
N GLY A 269 22.12 -3.41 4.13
CA GLY A 269 20.81 -3.65 4.73
C GLY A 269 19.66 -3.30 3.78
N VAL A 270 19.78 -2.20 3.04
CA VAL A 270 18.80 -1.78 2.03
C VAL A 270 18.67 -2.80 0.90
N ILE A 271 19.79 -3.37 0.43
CA ILE A 271 19.75 -4.45 -0.58
C ILE A 271 19.02 -5.68 -0.03
N ILE A 272 19.31 -6.09 1.19
CA ILE A 272 18.63 -7.23 1.82
C ILE A 272 17.12 -6.95 1.91
N LEU A 273 16.72 -5.77 2.35
CA LEU A 273 15.33 -5.36 2.43
C LEU A 273 14.64 -5.43 1.05
N PHE A 274 15.30 -4.93 -0.01
CA PHE A 274 14.76 -4.99 -1.38
C PHE A 274 14.61 -6.43 -1.87
N ILE A 275 15.57 -7.31 -1.60
CA ILE A 275 15.46 -8.74 -1.95
C ILE A 275 14.23 -9.36 -1.30
N LEU A 276 13.96 -9.06 -0.02
CA LEU A 276 12.79 -9.57 0.68
C LEU A 276 11.47 -9.09 0.02
N TYR A 277 11.37 -7.80 -0.34
CA TYR A 277 10.20 -7.29 -1.07
C TYR A 277 10.07 -7.89 -2.48
N ILE A 278 11.17 -8.06 -3.20
CA ILE A 278 11.17 -8.70 -4.52
C ILE A 278 10.64 -10.14 -4.41
N ILE A 279 11.01 -10.88 -3.35
CA ILE A 279 10.47 -12.23 -3.12
C ILE A 279 8.96 -12.15 -2.87
N ILE A 280 8.47 -11.26 -2.00
CA ILE A 280 7.04 -11.13 -1.70
C ILE A 280 6.25 -10.78 -2.97
N ILE A 281 6.64 -9.71 -3.66
CA ILE A 281 5.95 -9.22 -4.87
C ILE A 281 6.05 -10.27 -5.98
N GLY A 282 7.22 -10.87 -6.18
CA GLY A 282 7.44 -11.93 -7.15
C GLY A 282 6.56 -13.15 -6.90
N ARG A 283 6.40 -13.55 -5.63
CA ARG A 283 5.49 -14.64 -5.26
C ARG A 283 4.04 -14.30 -5.53
N ILE A 284 3.60 -13.08 -5.25
CA ILE A 284 2.25 -12.60 -5.57
C ILE A 284 2.02 -12.67 -7.10
N ILE A 285 2.97 -12.24 -7.91
CA ILE A 285 2.91 -12.31 -9.38
C ILE A 285 2.87 -13.76 -9.87
N VAL A 286 3.68 -14.66 -9.28
CA VAL A 286 3.62 -16.10 -9.59
C VAL A 286 2.24 -16.67 -9.25
N TRP A 287 1.60 -16.23 -8.18
CA TRP A 287 0.23 -16.62 -7.86
C TRP A 287 -0.79 -16.03 -8.84
N ALA A 288 -0.60 -14.79 -9.28
CA ALA A 288 -1.42 -14.19 -10.33
C ALA A 288 -1.40 -15.01 -11.61
N SER A 289 -0.22 -15.49 -12.05
CA SER A 289 -0.09 -16.32 -13.25
C SER A 289 -0.69 -17.74 -13.11
N ARG A 290 -0.99 -18.18 -11.87
CA ARG A 290 -1.58 -19.49 -11.56
C ARG A 290 -3.03 -19.39 -11.10
N GLY A 291 -3.64 -18.21 -11.16
CA GLY A 291 -5.04 -18.00 -10.80
C GLY A 291 -5.96 -18.78 -11.75
N GLU A 292 -6.93 -19.52 -11.22
CA GLU A 292 -7.92 -20.26 -12.03
C GLU A 292 -8.91 -19.32 -12.72
N THR A 293 -9.10 -18.14 -12.15
CA THR A 293 -10.03 -17.16 -12.69
C THR A 293 -9.37 -15.81 -12.88
N ASN A 294 -9.81 -15.07 -13.90
CA ASN A 294 -9.35 -13.72 -14.16
C ASN A 294 -9.53 -12.78 -12.94
N PHE A 295 -10.53 -13.05 -12.10
CA PHE A 295 -10.73 -12.29 -10.87
C PHE A 295 -9.58 -12.47 -9.88
N GLU A 296 -9.14 -13.70 -9.65
CA GLU A 296 -8.01 -14.01 -8.76
C GLU A 296 -6.70 -13.46 -9.30
N THR A 297 -6.46 -13.64 -10.61
CA THR A 297 -5.29 -13.08 -11.30
C THR A 297 -5.23 -11.56 -11.13
N LEU A 298 -6.33 -10.86 -11.40
CA LEU A 298 -6.39 -9.41 -11.30
C LEU A 298 -6.32 -8.91 -9.86
N TYR A 299 -6.89 -9.65 -8.90
CA TYR A 299 -6.75 -9.33 -7.49
C TYR A 299 -5.29 -9.42 -7.04
N ALA A 300 -4.61 -10.53 -7.37
CA ALA A 300 -3.20 -10.70 -7.05
C ALA A 300 -2.32 -9.62 -7.70
N MET A 301 -2.56 -9.30 -8.97
CA MET A 301 -1.85 -8.21 -9.65
C MET A 301 -2.12 -6.85 -9.03
N GLY A 302 -3.37 -6.57 -8.64
CA GLY A 302 -3.74 -5.33 -7.94
C GLY A 302 -3.04 -5.22 -6.57
N LEU A 303 -2.91 -6.33 -5.84
CA LEU A 303 -2.19 -6.38 -4.58
C LEU A 303 -0.67 -6.17 -4.77
N ALA A 304 -0.08 -6.75 -5.83
CA ALA A 304 1.31 -6.49 -6.20
C ALA A 304 1.55 -5.01 -6.53
N ILE A 305 0.64 -4.39 -7.30
CA ILE A 305 0.68 -2.95 -7.60
C ILE A 305 0.59 -2.13 -6.32
N PHE A 306 -0.32 -2.47 -5.40
CA PHE A 306 -0.46 -1.80 -4.12
C PHE A 306 0.87 -1.76 -3.35
N PHE A 307 1.54 -2.90 -3.19
CA PHE A 307 2.85 -2.94 -2.52
C PHE A 307 3.93 -2.19 -3.30
N MET A 308 4.00 -2.35 -4.62
CA MET A 308 4.98 -1.63 -5.44
C MET A 308 4.81 -0.11 -5.34
N VAL A 309 3.56 0.39 -5.39
CA VAL A 309 3.27 1.83 -5.29
C VAL A 309 3.70 2.38 -3.94
N HIS A 310 3.36 1.68 -2.84
CA HIS A 310 3.77 2.10 -1.50
C HIS A 310 5.29 2.15 -1.36
N LEU A 311 6.00 1.10 -1.79
CA LEU A 311 7.46 1.06 -1.77
C LEU A 311 8.09 2.18 -2.60
N THR A 312 7.63 2.32 -3.86
CA THR A 312 8.20 3.31 -4.79
C THR A 312 8.03 4.72 -4.26
N ILE A 313 6.84 5.06 -3.75
CA ILE A 313 6.57 6.41 -3.26
C ILE A 313 7.32 6.66 -1.95
N ASN A 314 7.32 5.72 -0.99
CA ASN A 314 8.04 5.92 0.26
C ASN A 314 9.54 6.03 0.05
N ILE A 315 10.15 5.08 -0.64
CA ILE A 315 11.58 5.12 -0.92
C ILE A 315 11.93 6.37 -1.72
N GLY A 316 11.13 6.68 -2.75
CA GLY A 316 11.34 7.86 -3.59
C GLY A 316 11.32 9.17 -2.80
N MET A 317 10.43 9.32 -1.81
CA MET A 317 10.41 10.53 -0.99
C MET A 317 11.58 10.58 0.02
N ASN A 318 12.05 9.45 0.51
CA ASN A 318 13.19 9.38 1.43
C ASN A 318 14.53 9.71 0.74
N ILE A 319 14.67 9.37 -0.55
CA ILE A 319 15.87 9.65 -1.33
C ILE A 319 15.76 10.92 -2.19
N GLY A 320 14.67 11.68 -2.04
CA GLY A 320 14.48 12.96 -2.74
C GLY A 320 14.09 12.86 -4.22
N VAL A 321 13.62 11.68 -4.69
CA VAL A 321 13.15 11.46 -6.09
C VAL A 321 11.66 11.70 -6.25
N MET A 322 10.92 11.77 -5.12
CA MET A 322 9.49 12.06 -5.08
C MET A 322 9.15 13.05 -3.97
N PRO A 323 8.05 13.82 -4.10
CA PRO A 323 7.62 14.73 -3.04
C PRO A 323 7.18 13.94 -1.79
N VAL A 324 7.35 14.55 -0.61
CA VAL A 324 6.92 13.94 0.66
C VAL A 324 5.41 13.84 0.71
N THR A 325 4.90 12.62 0.75
CA THR A 325 3.46 12.32 0.71
C THR A 325 2.91 11.70 1.99
N GLY A 326 3.78 11.21 2.88
CA GLY A 326 3.35 10.54 4.11
C GLY A 326 2.81 9.12 3.90
N ILE A 327 3.29 8.41 2.88
CA ILE A 327 2.92 7.01 2.63
C ILE A 327 3.89 6.09 3.39
N PRO A 328 3.39 5.11 4.17
CA PRO A 328 4.24 4.18 4.92
C PRO A 328 4.91 3.13 4.02
N VAL A 329 6.03 2.57 4.52
CA VAL A 329 6.67 1.37 3.94
C VAL A 329 5.87 0.13 4.35
N PRO A 330 5.47 -0.72 3.42
CA PRO A 330 4.71 -1.92 3.74
C PRO A 330 5.42 -2.83 4.75
N PHE A 331 4.67 -3.32 5.75
CA PHE A 331 5.13 -4.21 6.84
C PHE A 331 6.23 -3.62 7.73
N MET A 332 6.80 -2.46 7.41
CA MET A 332 7.94 -1.89 8.12
C MET A 332 7.57 -0.66 8.95
N SER A 333 6.76 0.27 8.41
CA SER A 333 6.37 1.48 9.12
C SER A 333 5.49 1.19 10.32
N TYR A 334 5.59 2.03 11.35
CA TYR A 334 4.64 2.04 12.46
C TYR A 334 3.25 2.46 11.93
N GLY A 335 2.25 1.60 12.16
CA GLY A 335 0.88 1.90 11.74
C GLY A 335 -0.01 0.67 11.75
N GLY A 336 -0.81 0.51 12.82
CA GLY A 336 -1.64 -0.68 13.02
C GLY A 336 -2.70 -0.87 11.93
N SER A 337 -3.39 0.20 11.49
CA SER A 337 -4.40 0.16 10.43
C SER A 337 -3.80 -0.30 9.10
N HIS A 338 -2.66 0.27 8.74
CA HIS A 338 -1.97 -0.04 7.50
C HIS A 338 -1.47 -1.49 7.49
N LEU A 339 -0.76 -1.90 8.54
CA LEU A 339 -0.25 -3.25 8.71
C LEU A 339 -1.38 -4.29 8.65
N LEU A 340 -2.49 -4.03 9.36
CA LEU A 340 -3.66 -4.91 9.34
C LEU A 340 -4.24 -5.05 7.93
N THR A 341 -4.33 -3.95 7.18
CA THR A 341 -4.82 -3.94 5.80
C THR A 341 -3.94 -4.78 4.88
N GLU A 342 -2.62 -4.67 5.02
CA GLU A 342 -1.65 -5.45 4.25
C GLU A 342 -1.79 -6.96 4.50
N PHE A 343 -1.89 -7.34 5.76
CA PHE A 343 -2.11 -8.73 6.15
C PHE A 343 -3.49 -9.26 5.72
N ILE A 344 -4.54 -8.43 5.76
CA ILE A 344 -5.85 -8.77 5.21
C ILE A 344 -5.73 -9.03 3.70
N GLY A 345 -5.04 -8.15 2.96
CA GLY A 345 -4.81 -8.32 1.53
C GLY A 345 -4.12 -9.65 1.19
N LEU A 346 -3.06 -9.99 1.91
CA LEU A 346 -2.38 -11.27 1.75
C LEU A 346 -3.23 -12.47 2.21
N GLY A 347 -4.02 -12.32 3.28
CA GLY A 347 -4.91 -13.36 3.78
C GLY A 347 -6.00 -13.73 2.78
N ILE A 348 -6.60 -12.72 2.13
CA ILE A 348 -7.56 -12.90 1.05
C ILE A 348 -6.91 -13.64 -0.13
N LEU A 349 -5.70 -13.25 -0.52
CA LEU A 349 -4.95 -13.92 -1.58
C LEU A 349 -4.72 -15.40 -1.25
N MET A 350 -4.25 -15.71 -0.05
CA MET A 350 -4.01 -17.10 0.39
C MET A 350 -5.29 -17.93 0.41
N GLY A 351 -6.39 -17.35 0.87
CA GLY A 351 -7.70 -18.01 0.85
C GLY A 351 -8.17 -18.32 -0.57
N MET A 352 -8.05 -17.38 -1.50
CA MET A 352 -8.37 -17.60 -2.91
C MET A 352 -7.58 -18.76 -3.50
N ILE A 353 -6.25 -18.77 -3.30
CA ILE A 353 -5.36 -19.81 -3.82
C ILE A 353 -5.69 -21.20 -3.26
N LYS A 354 -6.03 -21.29 -1.98
CA LYS A 354 -6.35 -22.54 -1.31
C LYS A 354 -7.58 -23.21 -1.90
N TYR A 355 -8.64 -22.43 -2.09
CA TYR A 355 -9.93 -22.96 -2.52
C TYR A 355 -10.02 -23.18 -4.03
N SER A 356 -9.28 -22.40 -4.83
CA SER A 356 -9.07 -22.62 -6.24
C SER A 356 -8.52 -24.04 -6.50
N ARG A 357 -7.40 -24.40 -5.88
CA ARG A 357 -6.77 -25.73 -6.02
C ARG A 357 -7.63 -26.91 -5.53
N ALA A 358 -8.52 -26.68 -4.56
CA ALA A 358 -9.40 -27.71 -4.07
C ALA A 358 -10.41 -28.14 -5.14
N THR A 359 -11.02 -27.18 -5.82
CA THR A 359 -11.99 -27.40 -6.90
C THR A 359 -11.38 -28.16 -8.06
N HIS A 360 -10.17 -27.78 -8.47
CA HIS A 360 -9.48 -28.47 -9.59
C HIS A 360 -9.17 -29.94 -9.27
N ARG A 361 -8.79 -30.25 -8.02
CA ARG A 361 -8.57 -31.64 -7.60
C ARG A 361 -9.85 -32.47 -7.58
N GLU A 362 -10.98 -31.88 -7.19
CA GLU A 362 -12.28 -32.58 -7.20
C GLU A 362 -12.76 -32.84 -8.62
N VAL A 363 -12.59 -31.88 -9.54
CA VAL A 363 -12.94 -32.06 -10.96
C VAL A 363 -12.11 -33.20 -11.57
N ILE A 364 -10.77 -33.18 -11.41
CA ILE A 364 -9.92 -34.24 -11.92
C ILE A 364 -10.28 -35.60 -11.31
N LYS A 365 -10.56 -35.65 -10.00
CA LYS A 365 -10.94 -36.90 -9.34
C LYS A 365 -12.27 -37.45 -9.86
N ASN A 366 -13.24 -36.59 -10.16
CA ASN A 366 -14.53 -37.00 -10.72
C ASN A 366 -14.40 -37.41 -12.19
N GLU A 367 -13.56 -36.73 -12.98
CA GLU A 367 -13.24 -37.15 -14.36
C GLU A 367 -12.54 -38.54 -14.39
N PHE A 368 -11.66 -38.83 -13.43
CA PHE A 368 -11.01 -40.16 -13.33
C PHE A 368 -11.94 -41.27 -12.81
N LEU A 369 -12.96 -40.89 -12.02
CA LEU A 369 -13.92 -41.86 -11.46
C LEU A 369 -15.16 -42.04 -12.32
N GLY A 370 -15.30 -41.31 -13.43
CA GLY A 370 -16.41 -41.45 -14.39
C GLY A 370 -17.77 -41.10 -13.82
N VAL A 371 -17.82 -40.18 -12.82
CA VAL A 371 -19.07 -39.69 -12.18
C VAL A 371 -19.30 -38.24 -12.57
#